data_b9dc610342a4c3c5e6a5a1314b4073cb
#
_entry.id   b9dc610342a4c3c5e6a5a1314b4073cb
#
_cell.length_a   1.000
_cell.length_b   1.000
_cell.length_c   1.000
_cell.angle_alpha   90.00
_cell.angle_beta   90.00
_cell.angle_gamma   90.00
#
_symmetry.space_group_name_H-M   'P 1'
#
loop_
_entity.id
_entity.type
_entity.pdbx_description
1 polymer ?
#
loop_
_entity_poly.entity_id
_entity_poly.type
_entity_poly.pdbx_seq_one_letter_code
_entity_poly.pdbx_strand_id
1 'polypeptide(L)'
;LMFLYFDLKQVDMAIIEAGIGGRLDSTNVLSPELVICTSIGFDHTETLGNSLLDIANHKAGVMRENTPILLGRVSAEVEHFFNQKSHDLQAPLAIIDREIQLLSKDNQTIQISYDHWESPNLKLPMLGQHQENNAGLAVTAAHLLAQTFSKITDKSIQEGIEETHWPGRSEWIGNNIYLDGAHNPQGIASLKQVLKDNFANRRVHILFAGLRRKPLADLLEELKDYDITVTSFDFFEALPLDDYPKDFKRAADYRDWLAQAESSDSEDLFVVTGSLYFISAVRNYLIK
;
A
#
# COMPACT_ATOMS: atom_id res chain seq x y z
N LEU A 1 5.68 -2.16 24.54
CA LEU A 1 4.96 -0.92 24.89
C LEU A 1 3.58 -0.86 24.25
N MET A 2 3.45 -1.09 22.92
CA MET A 2 2.17 -1.04 22.19
C MET A 2 1.07 -1.92 22.85
N PHE A 3 1.32 -3.18 23.10
CA PHE A 3 0.35 -4.10 23.72
C PHE A 3 -0.07 -3.65 25.11
N LEU A 4 0.88 -3.18 25.94
CA LEU A 4 0.59 -2.61 27.27
C LEU A 4 -0.29 -1.36 27.15
N TYR A 5 -0.07 -0.55 26.13
CA TYR A 5 -0.91 0.63 25.89
C TYR A 5 -2.34 0.23 25.53
N PHE A 6 -2.52 -0.76 24.64
CA PHE A 6 -3.85 -1.25 24.28
C PHE A 6 -4.57 -1.90 25.47
N ASP A 7 -3.84 -2.66 26.28
CA ASP A 7 -4.37 -3.24 27.51
C ASP A 7 -4.80 -2.14 28.49
N LEU A 8 -3.96 -1.13 28.74
CA LEU A 8 -4.32 0.02 29.59
C LEU A 8 -5.52 0.81 29.06
N LYS A 9 -5.68 0.90 27.74
CA LYS A 9 -6.81 1.59 27.10
C LYS A 9 -8.07 0.74 26.99
N GLN A 10 -7.98 -0.57 27.27
CA GLN A 10 -9.08 -1.52 27.18
C GLN A 10 -9.80 -1.41 25.83
N VAL A 11 -9.00 -1.46 24.74
CA VAL A 11 -9.53 -1.37 23.39
C VAL A 11 -10.37 -2.60 23.06
N ASP A 12 -11.50 -2.43 22.37
CA ASP A 12 -12.35 -3.54 21.93
C ASP A 12 -11.67 -4.38 20.86
N MET A 13 -10.83 -3.77 20.01
CA MET A 13 -10.12 -4.39 18.91
C MET A 13 -8.77 -3.70 18.67
N ALA A 14 -7.76 -4.46 18.29
CA ALA A 14 -6.46 -3.95 17.85
C ALA A 14 -6.12 -4.48 16.45
N ILE A 15 -5.77 -3.59 15.53
CA ILE A 15 -5.25 -3.95 14.22
C ILE A 15 -3.72 -3.86 14.31
N ILE A 16 -3.06 -5.00 14.12
CA ILE A 16 -1.61 -5.12 14.30
C ILE A 16 -0.95 -5.39 12.95
N GLU A 17 -0.08 -4.48 12.52
CA GLU A 17 0.74 -4.66 11.33
C GLU A 17 2.11 -5.23 11.72
N ALA A 18 2.53 -6.33 11.07
CA ALA A 18 3.90 -6.85 11.21
C ALA A 18 4.90 -5.91 10.50
N GLY A 19 6.03 -5.63 11.14
CA GLY A 19 7.04 -4.72 10.60
C GLY A 19 7.76 -5.32 9.39
N ILE A 20 8.35 -6.52 9.54
CA ILE A 20 9.03 -7.23 8.45
C ILE A 20 8.70 -8.73 8.53
N GLY A 21 8.17 -9.27 7.43
CA GLY A 21 7.82 -10.69 7.32
C GLY A 21 6.60 -11.04 8.16
N GLY A 22 6.77 -11.67 9.29
CA GLY A 22 5.71 -12.11 10.21
C GLY A 22 6.20 -13.15 11.21
N ARG A 23 6.76 -14.26 10.76
CA ARG A 23 7.18 -15.39 11.62
C ARG A 23 8.09 -14.98 12.79
N LEU A 24 9.04 -14.09 12.54
CA LEU A 24 10.02 -13.61 13.52
C LEU A 24 9.75 -12.18 13.97
N ASP A 25 8.62 -11.61 13.57
CA ASP A 25 8.25 -10.27 13.97
C ASP A 25 7.90 -10.20 15.45
N SER A 26 8.25 -9.11 16.10
CA SER A 26 7.98 -8.90 17.53
C SER A 26 6.48 -8.85 17.87
N THR A 27 5.63 -8.60 16.85
CA THR A 27 4.17 -8.62 17.01
C THR A 27 3.60 -10.04 16.98
N ASN A 28 4.37 -11.05 16.57
CA ASN A 28 3.91 -12.44 16.40
C ASN A 28 3.77 -13.23 17.72
N VAL A 29 3.43 -12.55 18.78
CA VAL A 29 3.14 -13.11 20.12
C VAL A 29 1.64 -13.21 20.39
N LEU A 30 0.81 -12.87 19.41
CA LEU A 30 -0.64 -12.79 19.52
C LEU A 30 -1.34 -14.06 19.04
N SER A 31 -2.58 -14.23 19.51
CA SER A 31 -3.57 -15.12 18.92
C SER A 31 -4.60 -14.24 18.20
N PRO A 32 -4.49 -14.03 16.89
CA PRO A 32 -5.38 -13.14 16.16
C PRO A 32 -6.75 -13.78 15.94
N GLU A 33 -7.80 -12.95 15.88
CA GLU A 33 -9.15 -13.35 15.45
C GLU A 33 -9.23 -13.55 13.94
N LEU A 34 -8.37 -12.85 13.19
CA LEU A 34 -8.28 -12.87 11.73
C LEU A 34 -6.87 -12.51 11.28
N VAL A 35 -6.38 -13.17 10.24
CA VAL A 35 -5.11 -12.86 9.60
C VAL A 35 -5.34 -12.32 8.19
N ILE A 36 -4.67 -11.23 7.83
CA ILE A 36 -4.70 -10.68 6.47
C ILE A 36 -3.29 -10.67 5.90
N CYS A 37 -3.10 -11.30 4.74
CA CYS A 37 -1.90 -11.16 3.93
C CYS A 37 -2.25 -10.39 2.66
N THR A 38 -1.88 -9.12 2.61
CA THR A 38 -2.33 -8.19 1.54
C THR A 38 -1.69 -8.49 0.20
N SER A 39 -0.41 -8.84 0.20
CA SER A 39 0.35 -9.17 -1.02
C SER A 39 1.65 -9.89 -0.69
N ILE A 40 2.18 -10.60 -1.68
CA ILE A 40 3.53 -11.17 -1.66
C ILE A 40 4.32 -10.60 -2.83
N GLY A 41 5.44 -9.96 -2.52
CA GLY A 41 6.32 -9.36 -3.51
C GLY A 41 7.73 -9.20 -2.97
N PHE A 42 8.68 -8.95 -3.87
CA PHE A 42 10.08 -8.78 -3.51
C PHE A 42 10.29 -7.46 -2.75
N ASP A 43 10.51 -7.57 -1.47
CA ASP A 43 11.03 -6.53 -0.59
C ASP A 43 11.76 -7.20 0.59
N HIS A 44 12.70 -6.51 1.20
CA HIS A 44 13.50 -7.03 2.33
C HIS A 44 14.14 -8.41 2.06
N THR A 45 14.60 -8.64 0.83
CA THR A 45 15.14 -9.94 0.39
C THR A 45 16.34 -10.40 1.21
N GLU A 46 17.13 -9.46 1.74
CA GLU A 46 18.24 -9.73 2.67
C GLU A 46 17.79 -10.47 3.95
N THR A 47 16.53 -10.27 4.37
CA THR A 47 15.97 -10.84 5.60
C THR A 47 14.98 -11.97 5.31
N LEU A 48 14.16 -11.82 4.26
CA LEU A 48 13.03 -12.71 3.98
C LEU A 48 13.35 -13.80 2.96
N GLY A 49 14.50 -13.71 2.27
CA GLY A 49 14.91 -14.66 1.23
C GLY A 49 14.68 -14.15 -0.19
N ASN A 50 15.16 -14.92 -1.15
CA ASN A 50 15.27 -14.49 -2.55
C ASN A 50 14.18 -15.07 -3.47
N SER A 51 13.19 -15.77 -2.93
CA SER A 51 12.04 -16.29 -3.66
C SER A 51 10.73 -15.78 -3.07
N LEU A 52 9.67 -15.74 -3.89
CA LEU A 52 8.33 -15.42 -3.40
C LEU A 52 7.84 -16.41 -2.35
N LEU A 53 8.24 -17.69 -2.45
CA LEU A 53 7.91 -18.70 -1.45
C LEU A 53 8.61 -18.49 -0.12
N ASP A 54 9.87 -18.03 -0.11
CA ASP A 54 10.56 -17.69 1.14
C ASP A 54 9.83 -16.53 1.85
N ILE A 55 9.49 -15.49 1.10
CA ILE A 55 8.75 -14.33 1.61
C ILE A 55 7.35 -14.77 2.10
N ALA A 56 6.65 -15.60 1.32
CA ALA A 56 5.34 -16.15 1.70
C ALA A 56 5.42 -16.97 3.00
N ASN A 57 6.45 -17.80 3.17
CA ASN A 57 6.65 -18.60 4.38
C ASN A 57 6.91 -17.73 5.61
N HIS A 58 7.67 -16.63 5.46
CA HIS A 58 7.86 -15.65 6.54
C HIS A 58 6.54 -14.96 6.92
N LYS A 59 5.76 -14.51 5.92
CA LYS A 59 4.48 -13.82 6.16
C LYS A 59 3.42 -14.79 6.72
N ALA A 60 3.32 -16.00 6.21
CA ALA A 60 2.42 -17.04 6.72
C ALA A 60 2.74 -17.49 8.15
N GLY A 61 3.88 -17.10 8.70
CA GLY A 61 4.26 -17.39 10.09
C GLY A 61 3.36 -16.76 11.17
N VAL A 62 2.46 -15.85 10.79
CA VAL A 62 1.44 -15.27 11.69
C VAL A 62 0.12 -16.06 11.67
N MET A 63 -0.05 -17.03 10.77
CA MET A 63 -1.24 -17.87 10.71
C MET A 63 -1.34 -18.76 11.95
N ARG A 64 -2.55 -19.04 12.40
CA ARG A 64 -2.85 -19.88 13.56
C ARG A 64 -3.90 -20.93 13.20
N GLU A 65 -3.94 -22.00 13.98
CA GLU A 65 -4.97 -23.03 13.85
C GLU A 65 -6.37 -22.44 13.98
N ASN A 66 -7.28 -22.86 13.13
CA ASN A 66 -8.70 -22.46 13.10
C ASN A 66 -8.96 -20.95 12.96
N THR A 67 -7.92 -20.15 12.65
CA THR A 67 -8.06 -18.69 12.49
C THR A 67 -8.27 -18.33 11.02
N PRO A 68 -9.34 -17.62 10.65
CA PRO A 68 -9.60 -17.22 9.27
C PRO A 68 -8.44 -16.40 8.66
N ILE A 69 -8.19 -16.62 7.37
CA ILE A 69 -7.11 -15.98 6.63
C ILE A 69 -7.71 -15.32 5.39
N LEU A 70 -7.39 -14.06 5.17
CA LEU A 70 -7.67 -13.36 3.93
C LEU A 70 -6.36 -13.14 3.17
N LEU A 71 -6.36 -13.48 1.90
CA LEU A 71 -5.19 -13.38 1.03
C LEU A 71 -5.51 -12.49 -0.18
N GLY A 72 -4.67 -11.50 -0.41
CA GLY A 72 -4.73 -10.67 -1.61
C GLY A 72 -4.29 -11.43 -2.86
N ARG A 73 -4.22 -10.74 -4.00
CA ARG A 73 -3.74 -11.33 -5.25
C ARG A 73 -2.29 -11.73 -5.14
N VAL A 74 -2.01 -12.99 -5.46
CA VAL A 74 -0.67 -13.58 -5.44
C VAL A 74 -0.47 -14.47 -6.68
N SER A 75 0.77 -14.91 -6.92
CA SER A 75 1.05 -15.90 -7.97
C SER A 75 0.44 -17.26 -7.64
N ALA A 76 0.17 -18.09 -8.65
CA ALA A 76 -0.39 -19.41 -8.47
C ALA A 76 0.46 -20.31 -7.54
N GLU A 77 1.78 -20.16 -7.57
CA GLU A 77 2.70 -20.88 -6.68
C GLU A 77 2.50 -20.48 -5.21
N VAL A 78 2.38 -19.18 -4.94
CA VAL A 78 2.12 -18.66 -3.60
C VAL A 78 0.71 -19.03 -3.14
N GLU A 79 -0.29 -18.94 -4.01
CA GLU A 79 -1.66 -19.41 -3.73
C GLU A 79 -1.67 -20.87 -3.30
N HIS A 80 -0.97 -21.74 -4.06
CA HIS A 80 -0.84 -23.16 -3.70
C HIS A 80 -0.21 -23.35 -2.31
N PHE A 81 0.86 -22.62 -2.01
CA PHE A 81 1.50 -22.65 -0.69
C PHE A 81 0.53 -22.24 0.44
N PHE A 82 -0.24 -21.15 0.27
CA PHE A 82 -1.20 -20.74 1.28
C PHE A 82 -2.35 -21.73 1.44
N ASN A 83 -2.83 -22.34 0.36
CA ASN A 83 -3.86 -23.41 0.42
C ASN A 83 -3.37 -24.61 1.24
N GLN A 84 -2.14 -25.09 1.00
CA GLN A 84 -1.56 -26.19 1.79
C GLN A 84 -1.44 -25.80 3.27
N LYS A 85 -0.90 -24.61 3.55
CA LYS A 85 -0.72 -24.12 4.90
C LYS A 85 -2.04 -23.94 5.66
N SER A 86 -3.06 -23.43 5.00
CA SER A 86 -4.43 -23.28 5.50
C SER A 86 -5.04 -24.64 5.86
N HIS A 87 -4.90 -25.63 4.96
CA HIS A 87 -5.36 -26.99 5.21
C HIS A 87 -4.68 -27.61 6.45
N ASP A 88 -3.34 -27.48 6.57
CA ASP A 88 -2.58 -28.02 7.70
C ASP A 88 -2.99 -27.40 9.04
N LEU A 89 -3.39 -26.11 9.03
CA LEU A 89 -3.85 -25.36 10.19
C LEU A 89 -5.37 -25.45 10.42
N GLN A 90 -6.10 -26.15 9.56
CA GLN A 90 -7.57 -26.17 9.57
C GLN A 90 -8.17 -24.77 9.59
N ALA A 91 -7.49 -23.79 8.98
CA ALA A 91 -7.82 -22.38 8.98
C ALA A 91 -8.59 -22.02 7.71
N PRO A 92 -9.80 -21.44 7.79
CA PRO A 92 -10.52 -20.99 6.59
C PRO A 92 -9.69 -19.98 5.81
N LEU A 93 -9.56 -20.14 4.49
CA LEU A 93 -8.83 -19.25 3.59
C LEU A 93 -9.79 -18.65 2.58
N ALA A 94 -9.77 -17.33 2.43
CA ALA A 94 -10.46 -16.64 1.36
C ALA A 94 -9.47 -15.74 0.57
N ILE A 95 -9.53 -15.83 -0.74
CA ILE A 95 -8.56 -15.22 -1.67
C ILE A 95 -9.31 -14.27 -2.61
N ILE A 96 -8.73 -13.10 -2.88
CA ILE A 96 -9.23 -12.17 -3.90
C ILE A 96 -9.27 -12.87 -5.28
N ASP A 97 -10.35 -12.67 -6.01
CA ASP A 97 -10.71 -13.30 -7.30
C ASP A 97 -11.03 -14.81 -7.19
N ARG A 98 -11.12 -15.35 -6.00
CA ARG A 98 -11.61 -16.70 -5.71
C ARG A 98 -12.90 -16.59 -4.90
N GLU A 99 -12.79 -16.69 -3.58
CA GLU A 99 -13.91 -16.53 -2.65
C GLU A 99 -14.37 -15.09 -2.49
N ILE A 100 -13.45 -14.12 -2.65
CA ILE A 100 -13.72 -12.68 -2.55
C ILE A 100 -13.76 -12.09 -3.97
N GLN A 101 -14.94 -11.66 -4.41
CA GLN A 101 -15.11 -11.06 -5.73
C GLN A 101 -15.15 -9.54 -5.63
N LEU A 102 -14.33 -8.89 -6.46
CA LEU A 102 -14.30 -7.43 -6.62
C LEU A 102 -15.04 -7.04 -7.88
N LEU A 103 -16.13 -6.29 -7.74
CA LEU A 103 -16.95 -5.80 -8.83
C LEU A 103 -16.75 -4.29 -8.98
N SER A 104 -15.84 -3.90 -9.87
CA SER A 104 -15.64 -2.48 -10.20
C SER A 104 -16.85 -1.97 -10.96
N LYS A 105 -17.45 -0.87 -10.49
CA LYS A 105 -18.59 -0.18 -11.12
C LYS A 105 -18.12 0.98 -12.00
N ASP A 106 -17.08 1.68 -11.53
CA ASP A 106 -16.37 2.75 -12.22
C ASP A 106 -14.94 2.85 -11.66
N ASN A 107 -14.18 3.89 -12.04
CA ASN A 107 -12.77 4.04 -11.63
C ASN A 107 -12.54 4.18 -10.11
N GLN A 108 -13.57 4.40 -9.32
CA GLN A 108 -13.44 4.62 -7.87
C GLN A 108 -14.53 3.92 -7.05
N THR A 109 -15.49 3.28 -7.69
CA THR A 109 -16.59 2.62 -7.00
C THR A 109 -16.52 1.12 -7.19
N ILE A 110 -16.43 0.39 -6.09
CA ILE A 110 -16.40 -1.07 -6.08
C ILE A 110 -17.55 -1.64 -5.24
N GLN A 111 -17.88 -2.89 -5.49
CA GLN A 111 -18.72 -3.72 -4.65
C GLN A 111 -17.98 -5.02 -4.36
N ILE A 112 -18.10 -5.53 -3.16
CA ILE A 112 -17.48 -6.78 -2.72
C ILE A 112 -18.55 -7.84 -2.58
N SER A 113 -18.30 -9.04 -3.13
CA SER A 113 -19.13 -10.22 -2.87
C SER A 113 -18.28 -11.29 -2.21
N TYR A 114 -18.77 -11.85 -1.12
CA TYR A 114 -18.12 -12.92 -0.37
C TYR A 114 -19.20 -13.86 0.22
N ASP A 115 -19.11 -15.15 -0.09
CA ASP A 115 -20.13 -16.14 0.25
C ASP A 115 -21.50 -15.71 -0.30
N HIS A 116 -22.49 -15.52 0.53
CA HIS A 116 -23.83 -15.05 0.16
C HIS A 116 -24.10 -13.57 0.51
N TRP A 117 -23.04 -12.84 0.89
CA TRP A 117 -23.11 -11.43 1.24
C TRP A 117 -22.55 -10.54 0.14
N GLU A 118 -23.18 -9.41 -0.05
CA GLU A 118 -22.70 -8.33 -0.93
C GLU A 118 -22.60 -7.03 -0.14
N SER A 119 -21.48 -6.33 -0.28
CA SER A 119 -21.32 -5.01 0.31
C SER A 119 -22.21 -3.98 -0.38
N PRO A 120 -22.51 -2.84 0.26
CA PRO A 120 -22.95 -1.66 -0.48
C PRO A 120 -21.90 -1.24 -1.53
N ASN A 121 -22.27 -0.34 -2.46
CA ASN A 121 -21.30 0.30 -3.32
C ASN A 121 -20.39 1.19 -2.49
N LEU A 122 -19.08 1.02 -2.64
CA LEU A 122 -18.03 1.65 -1.84
C LEU A 122 -17.22 2.59 -2.73
N LYS A 123 -17.19 3.86 -2.40
CA LYS A 123 -16.35 4.83 -3.10
C LYS A 123 -14.96 4.86 -2.48
N LEU A 124 -13.93 4.56 -3.28
CA LEU A 124 -12.54 4.56 -2.83
C LEU A 124 -11.92 5.94 -3.00
N PRO A 125 -11.44 6.60 -1.94
CA PRO A 125 -10.74 7.88 -2.07
C PRO A 125 -9.31 7.75 -2.61
N MET A 126 -8.68 6.57 -2.47
CA MET A 126 -7.34 6.29 -2.96
C MET A 126 -7.39 5.52 -4.28
N LEU A 127 -6.62 5.99 -5.27
CA LEU A 127 -6.59 5.42 -6.62
C LEU A 127 -5.74 4.17 -6.74
N GLY A 128 -6.12 3.30 -7.65
CA GLY A 128 -5.34 2.17 -8.12
C GLY A 128 -5.87 0.80 -7.71
N GLN A 129 -5.64 -0.19 -8.57
CA GLN A 129 -6.12 -1.56 -8.40
C GLN A 129 -5.63 -2.20 -7.08
N HIS A 130 -4.43 -1.81 -6.62
CA HIS A 130 -3.94 -2.27 -5.32
C HIS A 130 -4.78 -1.76 -4.14
N GLN A 131 -5.39 -0.58 -4.26
CA GLN A 131 -6.30 -0.03 -3.26
C GLN A 131 -7.67 -0.73 -3.30
N GLU A 132 -8.14 -1.12 -4.49
CA GLU A 132 -9.31 -1.98 -4.62
C GLU A 132 -9.10 -3.32 -3.90
N ASN A 133 -7.92 -3.95 -4.08
CA ASN A 133 -7.56 -5.18 -3.38
C ASN A 133 -7.52 -4.99 -1.86
N ASN A 134 -6.89 -3.91 -1.39
CA ASN A 134 -6.82 -3.59 0.03
C ASN A 134 -8.21 -3.37 0.62
N ALA A 135 -9.08 -2.64 -0.09
CA ALA A 135 -10.47 -2.42 0.31
C ALA A 135 -11.25 -3.74 0.34
N GLY A 136 -11.08 -4.60 -0.67
CA GLY A 136 -11.69 -5.93 -0.70
C GLY A 136 -11.36 -6.77 0.53
N LEU A 137 -10.09 -6.81 0.92
CA LEU A 137 -9.65 -7.51 2.12
C LEU A 137 -10.19 -6.86 3.40
N ALA A 138 -10.14 -5.53 3.50
CA ALA A 138 -10.61 -4.81 4.69
C ALA A 138 -12.13 -4.96 4.91
N VAL A 139 -12.90 -4.87 3.83
CA VAL A 139 -14.36 -5.03 3.84
C VAL A 139 -14.77 -6.45 4.20
N THR A 140 -14.11 -7.46 3.60
CA THR A 140 -14.35 -8.87 3.93
C THR A 140 -13.96 -9.16 5.39
N ALA A 141 -12.85 -8.60 5.87
CA ALA A 141 -12.44 -8.71 7.27
C ALA A 141 -13.48 -8.11 8.21
N ALA A 142 -13.97 -6.92 7.92
CA ALA A 142 -15.01 -6.26 8.72
C ALA A 142 -16.31 -7.07 8.72
N HIS A 143 -16.74 -7.60 7.57
CA HIS A 143 -17.91 -8.46 7.47
C HIS A 143 -17.76 -9.73 8.34
N LEU A 144 -16.63 -10.42 8.30
CA LEU A 144 -16.37 -11.59 9.14
C LEU A 144 -16.39 -11.23 10.63
N LEU A 145 -15.76 -10.13 11.01
CA LEU A 145 -15.70 -9.67 12.39
C LEU A 145 -17.02 -9.11 12.91
N ALA A 146 -17.95 -8.70 12.04
CA ALA A 146 -19.28 -8.25 12.43
C ALA A 146 -20.08 -9.32 13.19
N GLN A 147 -19.76 -10.60 12.98
CA GLN A 147 -20.38 -11.72 13.73
C GLN A 147 -20.04 -11.65 15.24
N THR A 148 -18.89 -11.14 15.60
CA THR A 148 -18.43 -10.99 16.99
C THR A 148 -18.61 -9.56 17.50
N PHE A 149 -18.42 -8.57 16.63
CA PHE A 149 -18.43 -7.14 16.99
C PHE A 149 -19.68 -6.46 16.39
N SER A 150 -20.76 -6.42 17.13
CA SER A 150 -22.07 -5.93 16.66
C SER A 150 -22.11 -4.44 16.25
N LYS A 151 -21.10 -3.66 16.58
CA LYS A 151 -20.95 -2.27 16.12
C LYS A 151 -20.52 -2.17 14.66
N ILE A 152 -19.97 -3.25 14.08
CA ILE A 152 -19.61 -3.32 12.66
C ILE A 152 -20.89 -3.60 11.88
N THR A 153 -21.31 -2.64 11.08
CA THR A 153 -22.51 -2.69 10.22
C THR A 153 -22.12 -2.33 8.79
N ASP A 154 -22.94 -2.67 7.80
CA ASP A 154 -22.72 -2.27 6.42
C ASP A 154 -22.51 -0.75 6.27
N LYS A 155 -23.25 0.03 7.04
CA LYS A 155 -23.10 1.49 7.08
C LYS A 155 -21.71 1.91 7.61
N SER A 156 -21.26 1.34 8.74
CA SER A 156 -19.94 1.67 9.30
C SER A 156 -18.78 1.18 8.41
N ILE A 157 -18.97 0.07 7.69
CA ILE A 157 -18.02 -0.42 6.68
C ILE A 157 -17.93 0.58 5.53
N GLN A 158 -19.09 1.04 5.01
CA GLN A 158 -19.12 2.02 3.93
C GLN A 158 -18.47 3.33 4.35
N GLU A 159 -18.89 3.93 5.46
CA GLU A 159 -18.32 5.17 5.99
C GLU A 159 -16.81 5.02 6.22
N GLY A 160 -16.35 3.92 6.82
CA GLY A 160 -14.94 3.66 7.08
C GLY A 160 -14.10 3.58 5.81
N ILE A 161 -14.59 2.98 4.73
CA ILE A 161 -13.89 2.93 3.45
C ILE A 161 -13.90 4.30 2.76
N GLU A 162 -15.05 4.97 2.69
CA GLU A 162 -15.19 6.26 1.99
C GLU A 162 -14.43 7.40 2.66
N GLU A 163 -14.18 7.32 3.98
CA GLU A 163 -13.40 8.28 4.74
C GLU A 163 -11.92 7.89 4.85
N THR A 164 -11.53 6.69 4.38
CA THR A 164 -10.16 6.21 4.52
C THR A 164 -9.21 6.98 3.64
N HIS A 165 -8.24 7.65 4.25
CA HIS A 165 -7.10 8.27 3.57
C HIS A 165 -5.83 7.98 4.35
N TRP A 166 -4.71 7.88 3.64
CA TRP A 166 -3.42 7.64 4.27
C TRP A 166 -2.39 8.63 3.75
N PRO A 167 -1.73 9.40 4.63
CA PRO A 167 -0.71 10.36 4.23
C PRO A 167 0.36 9.73 3.33
N GLY A 168 0.58 10.33 2.16
CA GLY A 168 1.56 9.85 1.19
C GLY A 168 1.15 8.59 0.42
N ARG A 169 -0.15 8.25 0.40
CA ARG A 169 -0.71 7.20 -0.48
C ARG A 169 -1.83 7.80 -1.31
N SER A 170 -1.63 7.94 -2.60
CA SER A 170 -2.60 8.59 -3.49
C SER A 170 -3.11 9.93 -2.95
N GLU A 171 -2.26 10.69 -2.28
CA GLU A 171 -2.64 11.91 -1.55
C GLU A 171 -2.55 13.15 -2.44
N TRP A 172 -3.62 13.91 -2.49
CA TRP A 172 -3.66 15.20 -3.16
C TRP A 172 -3.29 16.34 -2.23
N ILE A 173 -2.40 17.22 -2.69
CA ILE A 173 -2.11 18.50 -2.04
C ILE A 173 -2.46 19.61 -3.03
N GLY A 174 -3.47 20.41 -2.67
CA GLY A 174 -4.01 21.38 -3.63
C GLY A 174 -4.65 20.70 -4.83
N ASN A 175 -4.51 21.31 -6.02
CA ASN A 175 -5.22 20.86 -7.22
C ASN A 175 -4.36 20.02 -8.18
N ASN A 176 -3.03 20.04 -8.03
CA ASN A 176 -2.10 19.51 -9.04
C ASN A 176 -0.91 18.73 -8.48
N ILE A 177 -0.70 18.68 -7.16
CA ILE A 177 0.36 17.89 -6.55
C ILE A 177 -0.20 16.59 -6.01
N TYR A 178 0.41 15.47 -6.41
CA TYR A 178 0.03 14.12 -6.05
C TYR A 178 1.20 13.42 -5.35
N LEU A 179 0.98 13.01 -4.10
CA LEU A 179 1.99 12.34 -3.29
C LEU A 179 1.72 10.83 -3.28
N ASP A 180 2.71 10.03 -3.65
CA ASP A 180 2.65 8.59 -3.53
C ASP A 180 3.99 7.99 -3.08
N GLY A 181 3.96 7.21 -2.02
CA GLY A 181 5.14 6.62 -1.39
C GLY A 181 5.67 5.36 -2.07
N ALA A 182 5.44 5.18 -3.37
CA ALA A 182 6.03 4.10 -4.15
C ALA A 182 7.57 4.15 -4.09
N HIS A 183 8.21 3.03 -3.69
CA HIS A 183 9.65 2.98 -3.42
C HIS A 183 10.28 1.61 -3.70
N ASN A 184 9.53 0.70 -4.30
CA ASN A 184 9.96 -0.62 -4.75
C ASN A 184 9.35 -0.92 -6.11
N PRO A 185 9.80 -1.95 -6.84
CA PRO A 185 9.33 -2.23 -8.20
C PRO A 185 7.80 -2.37 -8.31
N GLN A 186 7.17 -3.07 -7.37
CA GLN A 186 5.72 -3.23 -7.37
C GLN A 186 4.98 -1.90 -7.14
N GLY A 187 5.44 -1.07 -6.19
CA GLY A 187 4.86 0.24 -5.92
C GLY A 187 4.98 1.17 -7.13
N ILE A 188 6.15 1.22 -7.77
CA ILE A 188 6.36 2.04 -8.98
C ILE A 188 5.49 1.56 -10.15
N ALA A 189 5.38 0.24 -10.36
CA ALA A 189 4.48 -0.30 -11.39
C ALA A 189 3.01 0.06 -11.11
N SER A 190 2.58 -0.01 -9.85
CA SER A 190 1.24 0.41 -9.43
C SER A 190 1.00 1.91 -9.65
N LEU A 191 1.96 2.76 -9.27
CA LEU A 191 1.89 4.20 -9.52
C LEU A 191 1.80 4.50 -11.03
N LYS A 192 2.64 3.87 -11.85
CA LYS A 192 2.61 4.01 -13.31
C LYS A 192 1.26 3.63 -13.89
N GLN A 193 0.63 2.57 -13.39
CA GLN A 193 -0.71 2.17 -13.81
C GLN A 193 -1.76 3.22 -13.41
N VAL A 194 -1.72 3.73 -12.17
CA VAL A 194 -2.60 4.83 -11.74
C VAL A 194 -2.47 6.05 -12.65
N LEU A 195 -1.23 6.44 -12.99
CA LEU A 195 -0.98 7.58 -13.87
C LEU A 195 -1.58 7.36 -15.27
N LYS A 196 -1.44 6.17 -15.83
CA LYS A 196 -2.02 5.81 -17.14
C LYS A 196 -3.55 5.80 -17.12
N ASP A 197 -4.16 5.22 -16.10
CA ASP A 197 -5.60 5.00 -16.07
C ASP A 197 -6.37 6.28 -15.74
N ASN A 198 -5.79 7.18 -14.93
CA ASN A 198 -6.51 8.34 -14.40
C ASN A 198 -6.03 9.68 -14.97
N PHE A 199 -4.80 9.75 -15.52
CA PHE A 199 -4.17 11.00 -15.88
C PHE A 199 -3.56 11.00 -17.30
N ALA A 200 -4.01 10.09 -18.18
CA ALA A 200 -3.50 9.96 -19.55
C ALA A 200 -3.55 11.25 -20.39
N ASN A 201 -4.47 12.16 -20.06
CA ASN A 201 -4.65 13.44 -20.76
C ASN A 201 -3.86 14.60 -20.11
N ARG A 202 -3.13 14.36 -19.02
CA ARG A 202 -2.32 15.37 -18.33
C ARG A 202 -0.84 15.15 -18.61
N ARG A 203 -0.09 16.21 -18.74
CA ARG A 203 1.37 16.11 -18.71
C ARG A 203 1.82 15.86 -17.28
N VAL A 204 2.60 14.79 -17.07
CA VAL A 204 3.03 14.36 -15.74
C VAL A 204 4.49 14.73 -15.53
N HIS A 205 4.76 15.48 -14.45
CA HIS A 205 6.09 15.81 -13.98
C HIS A 205 6.34 15.04 -12.67
N ILE A 206 7.46 14.32 -12.58
CA ILE A 206 7.78 13.50 -11.40
C ILE A 206 8.98 14.11 -10.68
N LEU A 207 8.82 14.38 -9.39
CA LEU A 207 9.91 14.64 -8.47
C LEU A 207 10.23 13.36 -7.71
N PHE A 208 11.46 12.85 -7.88
CA PHE A 208 11.87 11.59 -7.33
C PHE A 208 13.04 11.75 -6.34
N ALA A 209 12.90 11.18 -5.12
CA ALA A 209 14.02 11.00 -4.20
C ALA A 209 13.94 9.65 -3.50
N GLY A 210 15.02 8.88 -3.59
CA GLY A 210 15.12 7.53 -3.05
C GLY A 210 16.20 7.36 -2.01
N LEU A 211 16.31 6.13 -1.47
CA LEU A 211 17.30 5.74 -0.47
C LEU A 211 18.45 4.94 -1.10
N ARG A 212 19.65 5.05 -0.55
CA ARG A 212 20.88 4.40 -1.04
C ARG A 212 20.75 2.87 -1.20
N ARG A 213 19.96 2.23 -0.34
CA ARG A 213 19.78 0.76 -0.29
C ARG A 213 18.79 0.20 -1.31
N LYS A 214 18.17 1.04 -2.13
CA LYS A 214 17.15 0.61 -3.10
C LYS A 214 17.70 0.57 -4.53
N PRO A 215 17.19 -0.30 -5.42
CA PRO A 215 17.62 -0.40 -6.82
C PRO A 215 17.06 0.77 -7.65
N LEU A 216 17.54 1.99 -7.38
CA LEU A 216 16.95 3.22 -7.92
C LEU A 216 17.03 3.33 -9.45
N ALA A 217 18.06 2.74 -10.06
CA ALA A 217 18.19 2.75 -11.53
C ALA A 217 17.01 2.05 -12.19
N ASP A 218 16.59 0.89 -11.67
CA ASP A 218 15.46 0.12 -12.19
C ASP A 218 14.13 0.86 -11.99
N LEU A 219 13.96 1.53 -10.82
CA LEU A 219 12.76 2.30 -10.52
C LEU A 219 12.62 3.53 -11.44
N LEU A 220 13.74 4.21 -11.72
CA LEU A 220 13.77 5.35 -12.62
C LEU A 220 13.55 4.92 -14.08
N GLU A 221 14.12 3.79 -14.50
CA GLU A 221 13.90 3.23 -15.84
C GLU A 221 12.42 2.90 -16.07
N GLU A 222 11.73 2.37 -15.06
CA GLU A 222 10.28 2.10 -15.15
C GLU A 222 9.45 3.37 -15.37
N LEU A 223 9.92 4.52 -14.88
CA LEU A 223 9.25 5.82 -14.98
C LEU A 223 9.74 6.69 -16.15
N LYS A 224 10.68 6.24 -16.98
CA LYS A 224 11.37 7.03 -18.02
C LYS A 224 10.45 7.70 -19.04
N ASP A 225 9.23 7.23 -19.21
CA ASP A 225 8.23 7.80 -20.12
C ASP A 225 7.70 9.16 -19.63
N TYR A 226 8.00 9.56 -18.39
CA TYR A 226 7.57 10.79 -17.75
C TYR A 226 8.71 11.82 -17.64
N ASP A 227 8.36 13.06 -17.37
CA ASP A 227 9.32 14.14 -17.13
C ASP A 227 9.86 14.07 -15.70
N ILE A 228 11.00 13.39 -15.50
CA ILE A 228 11.57 13.10 -14.19
C ILE A 228 12.60 14.15 -13.79
N THR A 229 12.45 14.69 -12.58
CA THR A 229 13.45 15.48 -11.86
C THR A 229 13.87 14.73 -10.61
N VAL A 230 15.15 14.44 -10.47
CA VAL A 230 15.70 13.82 -9.26
C VAL A 230 16.17 14.88 -8.27
N THR A 231 16.07 14.56 -6.98
CA THR A 231 16.52 15.43 -5.90
C THR A 231 17.05 14.62 -4.72
N SER A 232 17.58 15.30 -3.71
CA SER A 232 17.93 14.71 -2.42
C SER A 232 17.19 15.45 -1.29
N PHE A 233 17.20 14.90 -0.09
CA PHE A 233 16.55 15.48 1.08
C PHE A 233 17.34 15.17 2.36
N ASP A 234 17.07 15.91 3.42
CA ASP A 234 17.77 15.76 4.70
C ASP A 234 17.35 14.49 5.44
N PHE A 235 18.04 13.39 5.08
CA PHE A 235 17.91 12.08 5.71
C PHE A 235 19.20 11.28 5.52
N PHE A 236 19.66 10.60 6.56
CA PHE A 236 20.98 9.93 6.55
C PHE A 236 21.13 8.81 5.50
N GLU A 237 20.02 8.17 5.10
CA GLU A 237 20.00 7.16 4.02
C GLU A 237 19.59 7.72 2.66
N ALA A 238 19.28 9.01 2.54
CA ALA A 238 18.93 9.59 1.24
C ALA A 238 20.08 9.42 0.23
N LEU A 239 19.75 9.12 -1.02
CA LEU A 239 20.76 9.12 -2.07
C LEU A 239 21.19 10.56 -2.34
N PRO A 240 22.49 10.88 -2.29
CA PRO A 240 23.00 12.18 -2.70
C PRO A 240 22.65 12.51 -4.15
N LEU A 241 22.39 13.78 -4.43
CA LEU A 241 22.01 14.21 -5.78
C LEU A 241 23.04 13.83 -6.85
N ASP A 242 24.33 13.85 -6.51
CA ASP A 242 25.42 13.52 -7.45
C ASP A 242 25.51 12.03 -7.80
N ASP A 243 24.92 11.16 -6.98
CA ASP A 243 24.93 9.71 -7.18
C ASP A 243 23.79 9.23 -8.13
N TYR A 244 22.86 10.12 -8.51
CA TYR A 244 21.86 9.79 -9.52
C TYR A 244 22.44 9.77 -10.94
N PRO A 245 21.86 8.97 -11.88
CA PRO A 245 22.24 9.00 -13.29
C PRO A 245 22.16 10.42 -13.87
N LYS A 246 23.10 10.76 -14.78
CA LYS A 246 23.24 12.13 -15.30
C LYS A 246 22.14 12.55 -16.28
N ASP A 247 21.39 11.60 -16.78
CA ASP A 247 20.37 11.79 -17.82
C ASP A 247 19.07 12.43 -17.30
N PHE A 248 18.89 12.48 -15.98
CA PHE A 248 17.70 13.06 -15.35
C PHE A 248 17.92 14.54 -15.00
N LYS A 249 16.83 15.33 -15.09
CA LYS A 249 16.80 16.68 -14.54
C LYS A 249 17.09 16.65 -13.05
N ARG A 250 17.68 17.72 -12.52
CA ARG A 250 18.12 17.80 -11.13
C ARG A 250 17.53 19.02 -10.46
N ALA A 251 16.97 18.86 -9.29
CA ALA A 251 16.61 19.95 -8.38
C ALA A 251 17.57 19.93 -7.19
N ALA A 252 18.35 21.00 -7.00
CA ALA A 252 19.25 21.12 -5.86
C ALA A 252 18.48 21.21 -4.53
N ASP A 253 17.35 21.90 -4.55
CA ASP A 253 16.38 21.91 -3.47
C ASP A 253 15.00 21.52 -4.02
N TYR A 254 14.39 20.48 -3.45
CA TYR A 254 13.05 20.03 -3.82
C TYR A 254 11.97 21.08 -3.56
N ARG A 255 12.20 22.03 -2.65
CA ARG A 255 11.25 23.09 -2.31
C ARG A 255 11.05 24.08 -3.46
N ASP A 256 12.13 24.36 -4.20
CA ASP A 256 12.05 25.22 -5.39
C ASP A 256 11.17 24.58 -6.47
N TRP A 257 11.29 23.26 -6.67
CA TRP A 257 10.45 22.52 -7.59
C TRP A 257 8.99 22.51 -7.14
N LEU A 258 8.74 22.32 -5.84
CA LEU A 258 7.38 22.36 -5.28
C LEU A 258 6.75 23.76 -5.41
N ALA A 259 7.51 24.82 -5.19
CA ALA A 259 7.01 26.19 -5.34
C ALA A 259 6.60 26.49 -6.79
N GLN A 260 7.33 25.93 -7.79
CA GLN A 260 6.94 25.99 -9.19
C GLN A 260 5.66 25.19 -9.46
N ALA A 261 5.51 24.02 -8.88
CA ALA A 261 4.32 23.20 -8.99
C ALA A 261 3.09 23.90 -8.38
N GLU A 262 3.21 24.48 -7.17
CA GLU A 262 2.12 25.21 -6.49
C GLU A 262 1.69 26.47 -7.28
N SER A 263 2.63 27.13 -7.93
CA SER A 263 2.35 28.36 -8.72
C SER A 263 1.91 28.09 -10.17
N SER A 264 1.85 26.82 -10.58
CA SER A 264 1.48 26.44 -11.94
C SER A 264 -0.03 26.54 -12.13
N ASP A 265 -0.46 27.37 -13.07
CA ASP A 265 -1.86 27.44 -13.54
C ASP A 265 -2.16 26.39 -14.65
N SER A 266 -1.19 25.52 -14.97
CA SER A 266 -1.36 24.47 -15.98
C SER A 266 -2.22 23.31 -15.45
N GLU A 267 -2.82 22.56 -16.38
CA GLU A 267 -3.49 21.30 -16.06
C GLU A 267 -2.49 20.15 -15.84
N ASP A 268 -1.19 20.44 -15.77
CA ASP A 268 -0.14 19.46 -15.54
C ASP A 268 -0.27 18.80 -14.15
N LEU A 269 0.17 17.56 -14.05
CA LEU A 269 0.21 16.80 -12.80
C LEU A 269 1.64 16.75 -12.28
N PHE A 270 1.83 17.13 -11.03
CA PHE A 270 3.11 17.10 -10.33
C PHE A 270 3.11 15.98 -9.29
N VAL A 271 3.85 14.91 -9.58
CA VAL A 271 3.91 13.70 -8.76
C VAL A 271 5.17 13.69 -7.93
N VAL A 272 5.07 13.43 -6.63
CA VAL A 272 6.22 13.24 -5.74
C VAL A 272 6.26 11.79 -5.28
N THR A 273 7.41 11.12 -5.46
CA THR A 273 7.56 9.69 -5.16
C THR A 273 9.00 9.27 -4.86
N GLY A 274 9.24 7.98 -4.58
CA GLY A 274 10.56 7.35 -4.44
C GLY A 274 10.94 6.94 -3.01
N SER A 275 10.37 7.55 -1.98
CA SER A 275 10.60 7.17 -0.58
C SER A 275 9.50 7.72 0.34
N LEU A 276 9.06 6.92 1.30
CA LEU A 276 8.12 7.39 2.35
C LEU A 276 8.73 8.49 3.23
N TYR A 277 10.04 8.45 3.47
CA TYR A 277 10.73 9.50 4.21
C TYR A 277 10.74 10.82 3.42
N PHE A 278 10.94 10.74 2.11
CA PHE A 278 10.86 11.91 1.24
C PHE A 278 9.45 12.48 1.20
N ILE A 279 8.44 11.63 1.01
CA ILE A 279 7.02 12.04 1.05
C ILE A 279 6.71 12.74 2.39
N SER A 280 7.18 12.20 3.51
CA SER A 280 6.99 12.84 4.82
C SER A 280 7.63 14.23 4.89
N ALA A 281 8.84 14.40 4.36
CA ALA A 281 9.53 15.70 4.31
C ALA A 281 8.77 16.71 3.44
N VAL A 282 8.33 16.29 2.25
CA VAL A 282 7.53 17.11 1.33
C VAL A 282 6.19 17.49 1.96
N ARG A 283 5.49 16.53 2.52
CA ARG A 283 4.19 16.76 3.17
C ARG A 283 4.30 17.77 4.32
N ASN A 284 5.31 17.61 5.18
CA ASN A 284 5.57 18.57 6.28
C ASN A 284 5.94 19.96 5.77
N TYR A 285 6.46 20.09 4.56
CA TYR A 285 6.72 21.38 3.93
C TYR A 285 5.46 22.04 3.39
N LEU A 286 4.59 21.27 2.73
CA LEU A 286 3.39 21.76 2.05
C LEU A 286 2.19 21.98 2.99
N ILE A 287 2.07 21.17 4.05
CA ILE A 287 0.98 21.27 5.04
C ILE A 287 1.57 21.90 6.30
N LYS A 288 1.60 23.22 6.32
CA LYS A 288 2.02 24.01 7.49
C LYS A 288 0.85 24.39 8.37
#